data_476320a754933c5acd43518d5747713c
#
_entry.id   476320a754933c5acd43518d5747713c
#
_cell.length_a   1.000
_cell.length_b   1.000
_cell.length_c   1.000
_cell.angle_alpha   90.00
_cell.angle_beta   90.00
_cell.angle_gamma   90.00
#
_symmetry.space_group_name_H-M   'P 1'
#
loop_
_entity.id
_entity.type
_entity.pdbx_description
1 polymer ?
#
loop_
_entity_poly.entity_id
_entity_poly.type
_entity_poly.pdbx_seq_one_letter_code
_entity_poly.pdbx_strand_id
1 'polypeptide(L)'
;MPTPTLHDPELCQALLRRLEDLLDRHMRFMEVCGTHTVSIFRGGLRTLLPEQVTHLTGPGCPVCVTHDREVAAFLKLAEQPNVIIATFGDLMRVPGPDGRSLKHAQADGARVSVIYSPLDALTLAADNPDATVVFLGVGVETTAPAVAATVLAAEQRKLDNFAVFSCHKLVPPALAALLGDPDNGIDAFLLPGHVSTVLGLSPFRFVAEDWKRPAIVAGFEPADILDALCRMARQYREGEFKVENAYPRAVNDDGNPKARAILSQVFRTADALWRGLGVIPGSGLALALAYQRFDALARLGLSLPETKPLPGCRCGEVLKGKMPPNECPLFGKVCTPANPVGPCMVSTEGSCSAYFKYGLY
;
A
#
# COMPACT_ATOMS: atom_id res chain seq x y z
N MET A 1 9.64 -37.11 -10.13
CA MET A 1 10.34 -36.11 -9.30
C MET A 1 9.28 -35.25 -8.66
N PRO A 2 9.34 -34.88 -7.38
CA PRO A 2 8.40 -33.92 -6.80
C PRO A 2 8.52 -32.60 -7.56
N THR A 3 7.41 -31.94 -7.80
CA THR A 3 7.39 -30.60 -8.41
C THR A 3 8.16 -29.66 -7.49
N PRO A 4 9.16 -28.90 -7.97
CA PRO A 4 9.89 -27.94 -7.13
C PRO A 4 8.92 -26.98 -6.46
N THR A 5 9.06 -26.78 -5.15
CA THR A 5 8.28 -25.75 -4.45
C THR A 5 8.91 -24.39 -4.73
N LEU A 6 8.11 -23.31 -4.68
CA LEU A 6 8.61 -21.94 -4.90
C LEU A 6 9.55 -21.45 -3.78
N HIS A 7 9.75 -22.25 -2.75
CA HIS A 7 10.76 -22.09 -1.69
C HIS A 7 11.96 -23.02 -1.87
N ASP A 8 12.03 -23.77 -2.98
CA ASP A 8 13.11 -24.71 -3.24
C ASP A 8 14.45 -23.95 -3.39
N PRO A 9 15.44 -24.23 -2.54
CA PRO A 9 16.74 -23.55 -2.59
C PRO A 9 17.47 -23.77 -3.92
N GLU A 10 17.35 -24.96 -4.52
CA GLU A 10 18.01 -25.28 -5.79
C GLU A 10 17.42 -24.46 -6.94
N LEU A 11 16.08 -24.31 -6.97
CA LEU A 11 15.39 -23.44 -7.92
C LEU A 11 15.81 -21.98 -7.74
N CYS A 12 15.84 -21.49 -6.50
CA CYS A 12 16.26 -20.11 -6.22
C CYS A 12 17.72 -19.87 -6.64
N GLN A 13 18.64 -20.80 -6.37
CA GLN A 13 20.03 -20.71 -6.83
C GLN A 13 20.16 -20.74 -8.36
N ALA A 14 19.35 -21.56 -9.04
CA ALA A 14 19.34 -21.58 -10.50
C ALA A 14 18.85 -20.25 -11.08
N LEU A 15 17.82 -19.64 -10.48
CA LEU A 15 17.32 -18.33 -10.89
C LEU A 15 18.33 -17.22 -10.60
N LEU A 16 19.05 -17.26 -9.49
CA LEU A 16 20.12 -16.29 -9.18
C LEU A 16 21.24 -16.36 -10.23
N ARG A 17 21.74 -17.56 -10.56
CA ARG A 17 22.73 -17.72 -11.63
C ARG A 17 22.21 -17.19 -12.97
N ARG A 18 20.96 -17.52 -13.31
CA ARG A 18 20.33 -17.00 -14.53
C ARG A 18 20.23 -15.48 -14.54
N LEU A 19 19.92 -14.88 -13.39
CA LEU A 19 19.88 -13.41 -13.25
C LEU A 19 21.27 -12.81 -13.53
N GLU A 20 22.32 -13.36 -12.90
CA GLU A 20 23.72 -12.94 -13.14
C GLU A 20 24.10 -13.01 -14.63
N ASP A 21 23.75 -14.10 -15.30
CA ASP A 21 24.01 -14.29 -16.73
C ASP A 21 23.25 -13.30 -17.64
N LEU A 22 22.08 -12.83 -17.20
CA LEU A 22 21.26 -11.90 -17.97
C LEU A 22 21.65 -10.44 -17.77
N LEU A 23 22.26 -10.10 -16.64
CA LEU A 23 22.63 -8.72 -16.30
C LEU A 23 23.79 -8.23 -17.18
N ASP A 24 23.55 -7.18 -17.96
CA ASP A 24 24.55 -6.46 -18.76
C ASP A 24 24.82 -5.04 -18.21
N ARG A 25 24.10 -4.66 -17.18
CA ARG A 25 24.14 -3.33 -16.51
C ARG A 25 23.72 -3.40 -15.07
N HIS A 26 23.97 -2.32 -14.35
CA HIS A 26 23.34 -2.11 -13.04
C HIS A 26 21.84 -1.87 -13.22
N MET A 27 21.00 -2.57 -12.44
CA MET A 27 19.54 -2.51 -12.47
C MET A 27 19.00 -2.15 -11.09
N ARG A 28 18.31 -1.01 -10.99
CA ARG A 28 17.58 -0.59 -9.80
C ARG A 28 16.10 -0.88 -9.99
N PHE A 29 15.59 -1.91 -9.34
CA PHE A 29 14.17 -2.23 -9.38
C PHE A 29 13.46 -1.72 -8.13
N MET A 30 12.23 -1.22 -8.32
CA MET A 30 11.36 -0.81 -7.22
C MET A 30 10.19 -1.77 -7.10
N GLU A 31 9.98 -2.29 -5.89
CA GLU A 31 8.70 -2.92 -5.56
C GLU A 31 7.68 -1.88 -5.08
N VAL A 32 6.40 -2.08 -5.40
CA VAL A 32 5.31 -1.20 -5.01
C VAL A 32 4.20 -1.98 -4.28
N CYS A 33 4.64 -2.91 -3.42
CA CYS A 33 3.78 -3.73 -2.56
C CYS A 33 4.50 -4.06 -1.26
N GLY A 34 3.94 -3.68 -0.13
CA GLY A 34 4.53 -3.97 1.17
C GLY A 34 4.75 -5.46 1.44
N THR A 35 3.91 -6.33 0.87
CA THR A 35 4.11 -7.79 0.95
C THR A 35 5.40 -8.21 0.21
N HIS A 36 5.72 -7.61 -0.95
CA HIS A 36 7.00 -7.86 -1.62
C HIS A 36 8.17 -7.38 -0.77
N THR A 37 8.09 -6.19 -0.15
CA THR A 37 9.11 -5.72 0.79
C THR A 37 9.41 -6.78 1.84
N VAL A 38 8.37 -7.24 2.54
CA VAL A 38 8.52 -8.26 3.59
C VAL A 38 9.09 -9.57 3.04
N SER A 39 8.62 -10.03 1.87
CA SER A 39 9.07 -11.29 1.26
C SER A 39 10.55 -11.23 0.86
N ILE A 40 11.01 -10.13 0.27
CA ILE A 40 12.42 -9.92 -0.10
C ILE A 40 13.32 -9.98 1.14
N PHE A 41 12.92 -9.31 2.22
CA PHE A 41 13.69 -9.29 3.46
C PHE A 41 13.64 -10.62 4.20
N ARG A 42 12.43 -11.16 4.41
CA ARG A 42 12.24 -12.43 5.14
C ARG A 42 12.87 -13.62 4.42
N GLY A 43 12.82 -13.61 3.09
CA GLY A 43 13.45 -14.64 2.25
C GLY A 43 14.97 -14.49 2.12
N GLY A 44 15.58 -13.45 2.70
CA GLY A 44 17.01 -13.19 2.59
C GLY A 44 17.48 -12.81 1.19
N LEU A 45 16.54 -12.53 0.25
CA LEU A 45 16.88 -12.29 -1.15
C LEU A 45 17.81 -11.09 -1.30
N ARG A 46 17.64 -10.06 -0.49
CA ARG A 46 18.46 -8.85 -0.58
C ARG A 46 19.97 -9.12 -0.43
N THR A 47 20.35 -10.11 0.40
CA THR A 47 21.76 -10.49 0.60
C THR A 47 22.29 -11.46 -0.45
N LEU A 48 21.39 -12.04 -1.24
CA LEU A 48 21.71 -13.02 -2.29
C LEU A 48 21.73 -12.41 -3.68
N LEU A 49 21.11 -11.22 -3.85
CA LEU A 49 21.08 -10.53 -5.14
C LEU A 49 22.50 -10.14 -5.59
N PRO A 50 22.82 -10.23 -6.90
CA PRO A 50 24.08 -9.74 -7.46
C PRO A 50 24.29 -8.25 -7.13
N GLU A 51 25.55 -7.82 -7.02
CA GLU A 51 25.91 -6.41 -6.73
C GLU A 51 25.36 -5.42 -7.78
N GLN A 52 25.11 -5.90 -9.01
CA GLN A 52 24.50 -5.11 -10.07
C GLN A 52 23.01 -4.88 -9.86
N VAL A 53 22.37 -5.49 -8.87
CA VAL A 53 20.92 -5.34 -8.60
C VAL A 53 20.71 -4.56 -7.31
N THR A 54 20.05 -3.41 -7.42
CA THR A 54 19.64 -2.62 -6.24
C THR A 54 18.13 -2.71 -6.05
N HIS A 55 17.71 -3.12 -4.87
CA HIS A 55 16.31 -3.10 -4.45
C HIS A 55 15.95 -1.75 -3.86
N LEU A 56 14.95 -1.10 -4.46
CA LEU A 56 14.32 0.14 -3.97
C LEU A 56 12.94 -0.18 -3.41
N THR A 57 12.63 0.32 -2.22
CA THR A 57 11.29 0.20 -1.66
C THR A 57 10.42 1.36 -2.16
N GLY A 58 9.21 1.04 -2.60
CA GLY A 58 8.25 2.00 -3.13
C GLY A 58 7.03 2.22 -2.23
N PRO A 59 6.04 3.01 -2.70
CA PRO A 59 4.85 3.39 -1.93
C PRO A 59 3.78 2.29 -1.91
N GLY A 60 4.17 1.04 -1.60
CA GLY A 60 3.31 -0.14 -1.67
C GLY A 60 2.49 -0.44 -0.41
N CYS A 61 2.82 0.16 0.73
CA CYS A 61 2.11 -0.07 1.99
C CYS A 61 1.04 1.00 2.20
N PRO A 62 -0.26 0.66 2.26
CA PRO A 62 -1.35 1.64 2.40
C PRO A 62 -1.23 2.52 3.65
N VAL A 63 -0.86 1.93 4.79
CA VAL A 63 -0.66 2.66 6.04
C VAL A 63 0.49 3.66 5.92
N CYS A 64 1.58 3.25 5.24
CA CYS A 64 2.78 4.08 5.08
C CYS A 64 2.52 5.32 4.23
N VAL A 65 1.67 5.20 3.21
CA VAL A 65 1.34 6.30 2.29
C VAL A 65 0.17 7.17 2.75
N THR A 66 -0.53 6.78 3.82
CA THR A 66 -1.58 7.60 4.43
C THR A 66 -0.97 8.90 4.95
N HIS A 67 -1.51 10.04 4.50
CA HIS A 67 -0.96 11.36 4.77
C HIS A 67 -1.23 11.82 6.21
N ASP A 68 -0.37 12.70 6.78
CA ASP A 68 -0.51 13.21 8.15
C ASP A 68 -1.86 13.90 8.40
N ARG A 69 -2.41 14.59 7.40
CA ARG A 69 -3.73 15.22 7.47
C ARG A 69 -4.86 14.20 7.61
N GLU A 70 -4.74 13.04 6.96
CA GLU A 70 -5.70 11.95 7.08
C GLU A 70 -5.62 11.32 8.48
N VAL A 71 -4.41 11.08 8.99
CA VAL A 71 -4.22 10.57 10.36
C VAL A 71 -4.75 11.55 11.40
N ALA A 72 -4.52 12.86 11.24
CA ALA A 72 -5.08 13.88 12.11
C ALA A 72 -6.62 13.89 12.05
N ALA A 73 -7.22 13.65 10.88
CA ALA A 73 -8.66 13.51 10.75
C ALA A 73 -9.20 12.27 11.47
N PHE A 74 -8.46 11.13 11.50
CA PHE A 74 -8.84 9.96 12.31
C PHE A 74 -9.00 10.31 13.79
N LEU A 75 -8.05 11.07 14.32
CA LEU A 75 -8.07 11.52 15.72
C LEU A 75 -9.25 12.45 15.98
N LYS A 76 -9.48 13.43 15.09
CA LYS A 76 -10.65 14.33 15.20
C LYS A 76 -11.99 13.61 15.11
N LEU A 77 -12.07 12.57 14.28
CA LEU A 77 -13.27 11.71 14.20
C LEU A 77 -13.47 10.93 15.51
N ALA A 78 -12.38 10.41 16.09
CA ALA A 78 -12.42 9.67 17.35
C ALA A 78 -12.82 10.53 18.56
N GLU A 79 -12.58 11.83 18.49
CA GLU A 79 -12.94 12.82 19.55
C GLU A 79 -14.42 13.27 19.46
N GLN A 80 -15.13 12.93 18.37
CA GLN A 80 -16.54 13.35 18.23
C GLN A 80 -17.44 12.58 19.20
N PRO A 81 -18.35 13.26 19.88
CA PRO A 81 -19.34 12.59 20.71
C PRO A 81 -20.20 11.68 19.82
N ASN A 82 -20.59 10.52 20.35
CA ASN A 82 -21.42 9.54 19.65
C ASN A 82 -20.80 8.97 18.35
N VAL A 83 -19.49 9.04 18.21
CA VAL A 83 -18.76 8.35 17.12
C VAL A 83 -18.06 7.10 17.67
N ILE A 84 -18.13 6.02 16.90
CA ILE A 84 -17.34 4.81 17.10
C ILE A 84 -16.46 4.66 15.87
N ILE A 85 -15.17 4.64 16.08
CA ILE A 85 -14.20 4.33 15.01
C ILE A 85 -14.11 2.84 14.84
N ALA A 86 -14.36 2.35 13.63
CA ALA A 86 -14.07 0.98 13.21
C ALA A 86 -12.80 0.98 12.34
N THR A 87 -11.77 0.22 12.70
CA THR A 87 -10.47 0.27 12.02
C THR A 87 -9.75 -1.06 12.04
N PHE A 88 -8.81 -1.23 11.12
CA PHE A 88 -7.84 -2.34 11.19
C PHE A 88 -6.75 -2.06 12.22
N GLY A 89 -6.19 -3.12 12.79
CA GLY A 89 -5.28 -3.03 13.93
C GLY A 89 -4.03 -2.19 13.71
N ASP A 90 -3.49 -2.15 12.49
CA ASP A 90 -2.28 -1.38 12.15
C ASP A 90 -2.47 0.13 12.39
N LEU A 91 -3.67 0.65 12.15
CA LEU A 91 -3.94 2.08 12.32
C LEU A 91 -3.97 2.53 13.79
N MET A 92 -4.17 1.61 14.74
CA MET A 92 -4.24 1.93 16.17
C MET A 92 -2.99 2.65 16.70
N ARG A 93 -1.82 2.36 16.10
CA ARG A 93 -0.54 2.87 16.57
C ARG A 93 0.11 3.89 15.64
N VAL A 94 -0.55 4.24 14.53
CA VAL A 94 -0.01 5.25 13.59
C VAL A 94 0.02 6.60 14.30
N PRO A 95 1.20 7.23 14.44
CA PRO A 95 1.30 8.51 15.09
C PRO A 95 0.74 9.63 14.20
N GLY A 96 -0.08 10.46 14.79
CA GLY A 96 -0.50 11.75 14.22
C GLY A 96 0.60 12.81 14.34
N PRO A 97 0.35 14.03 13.86
CA PRO A 97 1.35 15.12 13.83
C PRO A 97 1.94 15.50 15.19
N ASP A 98 1.19 15.28 16.26
CA ASP A 98 1.56 15.53 17.67
C ASP A 98 2.09 14.28 18.38
N GLY A 99 2.31 13.17 17.66
CA GLY A 99 2.72 11.89 18.22
C GLY A 99 1.59 11.06 18.85
N ARG A 100 0.36 11.61 18.96
CA ARG A 100 -0.81 10.85 19.44
C ARG A 100 -1.29 9.86 18.38
N SER A 101 -1.94 8.81 18.82
CA SER A 101 -2.52 7.76 17.95
C SER A 101 -3.92 7.39 18.41
N LEU A 102 -4.64 6.60 17.63
CA LEU A 102 -5.96 6.07 18.03
C LEU A 102 -5.89 5.28 19.34
N LYS A 103 -4.76 4.64 19.66
CA LYS A 103 -4.55 3.97 20.94
C LYS A 103 -4.56 4.97 22.12
N HIS A 104 -3.96 6.15 21.94
CA HIS A 104 -4.01 7.21 22.95
C HIS A 104 -5.43 7.78 23.06
N ALA A 105 -6.10 8.05 21.92
CA ALA A 105 -7.48 8.51 21.94
C ALA A 105 -8.43 7.51 22.66
N GLN A 106 -8.23 6.20 22.43
CA GLN A 106 -8.99 5.16 23.11
C GLN A 106 -8.72 5.16 24.63
N ALA A 107 -7.50 5.35 25.06
CA ALA A 107 -7.14 5.45 26.49
C ALA A 107 -7.79 6.69 27.16
N ASP A 108 -8.01 7.75 26.38
CA ASP A 108 -8.69 8.99 26.83
C ASP A 108 -10.23 8.91 26.71
N GLY A 109 -10.77 7.73 26.38
CA GLY A 109 -12.21 7.47 26.36
C GLY A 109 -12.87 7.46 24.99
N ALA A 110 -12.13 7.66 23.88
CA ALA A 110 -12.70 7.52 22.55
C ALA A 110 -13.12 6.06 22.27
N ARG A 111 -14.26 5.90 21.59
CA ARG A 111 -14.78 4.58 21.23
C ARG A 111 -14.09 4.10 19.94
N VAL A 112 -13.10 3.21 20.05
CA VAL A 112 -12.39 2.64 18.91
C VAL A 112 -12.50 1.12 18.94
N SER A 113 -12.97 0.52 17.86
CA SER A 113 -13.15 -0.91 17.68
C SER A 113 -12.21 -1.43 16.59
N VAL A 114 -11.36 -2.39 16.91
CA VAL A 114 -10.55 -3.11 15.93
C VAL A 114 -11.41 -4.18 15.30
N ILE A 115 -11.50 -4.17 13.97
CA ILE A 115 -12.26 -5.11 13.16
C ILE A 115 -11.36 -5.83 12.15
N TYR A 116 -11.82 -6.97 11.64
CA TYR A 116 -11.08 -7.81 10.69
C TYR A 116 -11.69 -7.82 9.29
N SER A 117 -12.93 -7.34 9.16
CA SER A 117 -13.62 -7.15 7.89
C SER A 117 -14.36 -5.80 7.92
N PRO A 118 -14.44 -5.06 6.78
CA PRO A 118 -15.29 -3.87 6.71
C PRO A 118 -16.76 -4.16 7.04
N LEU A 119 -17.24 -5.39 6.77
CA LEU A 119 -18.60 -5.82 7.10
C LEU A 119 -18.87 -5.87 8.61
N ASP A 120 -17.85 -6.07 9.44
CA ASP A 120 -18.00 -6.06 10.91
C ASP A 120 -18.46 -4.69 11.41
N ALA A 121 -18.12 -3.61 10.69
CA ALA A 121 -18.60 -2.26 11.00
C ALA A 121 -20.12 -2.12 10.87
N LEU A 122 -20.77 -2.92 10.04
CA LEU A 122 -22.25 -2.92 9.92
C LEU A 122 -22.91 -3.58 11.12
N THR A 123 -22.31 -4.64 11.65
CA THR A 123 -22.77 -5.27 12.90
C THR A 123 -22.61 -4.29 14.06
N LEU A 124 -21.45 -3.63 14.12
CA LEU A 124 -21.20 -2.60 15.12
C LEU A 124 -22.20 -1.43 15.04
N ALA A 125 -22.58 -1.02 13.82
CA ALA A 125 -23.59 0.02 13.60
C ALA A 125 -25.00 -0.43 14.04
N ALA A 126 -25.39 -1.66 13.74
CA ALA A 126 -26.66 -2.21 14.14
C ALA A 126 -26.79 -2.34 15.67
N ASP A 127 -25.71 -2.70 16.36
CA ASP A 127 -25.65 -2.85 17.82
C ASP A 127 -25.57 -1.51 18.56
N ASN A 128 -25.31 -0.40 17.85
CA ASN A 128 -25.15 0.94 18.44
C ASN A 128 -25.96 1.99 17.67
N PRO A 129 -27.31 1.93 17.69
CA PRO A 129 -28.18 2.81 16.88
C PRO A 129 -28.01 4.29 17.17
N ASP A 130 -27.62 4.65 18.40
CA ASP A 130 -27.44 6.04 18.85
C ASP A 130 -26.03 6.61 18.52
N ALA A 131 -25.17 5.82 17.90
CA ALA A 131 -23.82 6.24 17.53
C ALA A 131 -23.58 6.14 16.01
N THR A 132 -22.78 7.03 15.47
CA THR A 132 -22.28 6.90 14.10
C THR A 132 -21.02 6.03 14.09
N VAL A 133 -21.07 4.91 13.39
CA VAL A 133 -19.88 4.05 13.17
C VAL A 133 -19.14 4.53 11.94
N VAL A 134 -17.92 4.98 12.13
CA VAL A 134 -17.04 5.44 11.05
C VAL A 134 -15.96 4.39 10.78
N PHE A 135 -16.02 3.79 9.60
CA PHE A 135 -14.96 2.90 9.14
C PHE A 135 -13.81 3.68 8.49
N LEU A 136 -12.59 3.49 8.95
CA LEU A 136 -11.40 4.09 8.35
C LEU A 136 -10.94 3.25 7.15
N GLY A 137 -11.33 3.68 5.95
CA GLY A 137 -11.07 2.99 4.69
C GLY A 137 -9.65 3.25 4.18
N VAL A 138 -8.63 2.74 4.89
CA VAL A 138 -7.23 2.78 4.45
C VAL A 138 -6.92 1.52 3.66
N GLY A 139 -6.41 1.68 2.44
CA GLY A 139 -6.14 0.57 1.55
C GLY A 139 -5.75 1.00 0.15
N VAL A 140 -5.57 0.03 -0.70
CA VAL A 140 -5.39 0.19 -2.15
C VAL A 140 -6.49 -0.59 -2.87
N GLU A 141 -6.34 -0.84 -4.16
CA GLU A 141 -7.34 -1.56 -4.98
C GLU A 141 -7.72 -2.93 -4.44
N THR A 142 -6.89 -3.54 -3.61
CA THR A 142 -7.15 -4.86 -3.01
C THR A 142 -8.26 -4.83 -1.97
N THR A 143 -8.33 -3.78 -1.17
CA THR A 143 -9.29 -3.66 -0.05
C THR A 143 -10.55 -2.89 -0.43
N ALA A 144 -10.44 -1.98 -1.39
CA ALA A 144 -11.53 -1.11 -1.80
C ALA A 144 -12.81 -1.86 -2.29
N PRO A 145 -12.73 -3.03 -2.99
CA PRO A 145 -13.93 -3.79 -3.36
C PRO A 145 -14.74 -4.29 -2.15
N ALA A 146 -14.06 -4.72 -1.08
CA ALA A 146 -14.74 -5.15 0.15
C ALA A 146 -15.44 -3.97 0.85
N VAL A 147 -14.82 -2.79 0.83
CA VAL A 147 -15.43 -1.56 1.37
C VAL A 147 -16.64 -1.14 0.51
N ALA A 148 -16.52 -1.22 -0.83
CA ALA A 148 -17.64 -0.96 -1.74
C ALA A 148 -18.82 -1.91 -1.46
N ALA A 149 -18.55 -3.21 -1.32
CA ALA A 149 -19.57 -4.20 -0.97
C ALA A 149 -20.22 -3.89 0.40
N THR A 150 -19.45 -3.39 1.36
CA THR A 150 -19.97 -2.98 2.68
C THR A 150 -20.91 -1.78 2.56
N VAL A 151 -20.57 -0.78 1.74
CA VAL A 151 -21.46 0.37 1.49
C VAL A 151 -22.78 -0.09 0.85
N LEU A 152 -22.73 -0.99 -0.14
CA LEU A 152 -23.94 -1.56 -0.75
C LEU A 152 -24.77 -2.35 0.26
N ALA A 153 -24.14 -3.14 1.12
CA ALA A 153 -24.82 -3.87 2.18
C ALA A 153 -25.45 -2.95 3.24
N ALA A 154 -24.78 -1.84 3.60
CA ALA A 154 -25.33 -0.82 4.48
C ALA A 154 -26.59 -0.18 3.89
N GLU A 155 -26.56 0.13 2.59
CA GLU A 155 -27.72 0.68 1.88
C GLU A 155 -28.90 -0.30 1.86
N GLN A 156 -28.65 -1.57 1.52
CA GLN A 156 -29.69 -2.62 1.52
C GLN A 156 -30.30 -2.84 2.89
N ARG A 157 -29.48 -2.76 3.96
CA ARG A 157 -29.93 -2.91 5.35
C ARG A 157 -30.52 -1.63 5.93
N LYS A 158 -30.51 -0.51 5.19
CA LYS A 158 -30.97 0.81 5.63
C LYS A 158 -30.28 1.27 6.92
N LEU A 159 -28.98 1.03 7.03
CA LEU A 159 -28.17 1.47 8.16
C LEU A 159 -27.74 2.92 7.94
N ASP A 160 -28.45 3.85 8.57
CA ASP A 160 -28.16 5.28 8.42
C ASP A 160 -27.01 5.77 9.31
N ASN A 161 -26.61 4.98 10.30
CA ASN A 161 -25.54 5.32 11.25
C ASN A 161 -24.16 4.72 10.90
N PHE A 162 -23.99 4.19 9.69
CA PHE A 162 -22.69 3.77 9.14
C PHE A 162 -22.11 4.85 8.23
N ALA A 163 -20.80 5.06 8.30
CA ALA A 163 -20.08 5.96 7.42
C ALA A 163 -18.67 5.43 7.12
N VAL A 164 -18.08 5.86 6.02
CA VAL A 164 -16.73 5.53 5.59
C VAL A 164 -15.91 6.80 5.44
N PHE A 165 -14.74 6.84 6.06
CA PHE A 165 -13.71 7.81 5.69
C PHE A 165 -12.75 7.15 4.71
N SER A 166 -12.93 7.41 3.41
CA SER A 166 -12.12 6.79 2.36
C SER A 166 -10.77 7.48 2.23
N CYS A 167 -9.71 6.74 2.54
CA CYS A 167 -8.30 7.11 2.31
C CYS A 167 -7.64 6.14 1.33
N HIS A 168 -8.45 5.45 0.49
CA HIS A 168 -7.93 4.52 -0.50
C HIS A 168 -7.03 5.22 -1.50
N LYS A 169 -5.95 4.54 -1.86
CA LYS A 169 -4.96 4.99 -2.85
C LYS A 169 -4.98 4.09 -4.07
N LEU A 170 -4.64 4.63 -5.23
CA LEU A 170 -4.54 3.88 -6.49
C LEU A 170 -3.10 3.79 -6.93
N VAL A 171 -2.63 2.56 -7.17
CA VAL A 171 -1.21 2.30 -7.48
C VAL A 171 -0.78 2.84 -8.84
N PRO A 172 -1.52 2.69 -9.95
CA PRO A 172 -1.07 3.16 -11.24
C PRO A 172 -0.77 4.67 -11.30
N PRO A 173 -1.60 5.59 -10.77
CA PRO A 173 -1.27 7.02 -10.73
C PRO A 173 -0.04 7.34 -9.87
N ALA A 174 0.20 6.57 -8.80
CA ALA A 174 1.40 6.74 -7.98
C ALA A 174 2.67 6.34 -8.74
N LEU A 175 2.62 5.28 -9.55
CA LEU A 175 3.72 4.91 -10.44
C LEU A 175 4.00 6.01 -11.48
N ALA A 176 2.96 6.58 -12.07
CA ALA A 176 3.11 7.69 -13.01
C ALA A 176 3.78 8.91 -12.35
N ALA A 177 3.38 9.24 -11.11
CA ALA A 177 4.00 10.33 -10.35
C ALA A 177 5.47 10.05 -10.00
N LEU A 178 5.83 8.81 -9.65
CA LEU A 178 7.22 8.42 -9.42
C LEU A 178 8.07 8.52 -10.69
N LEU A 179 7.54 8.05 -11.81
CA LEU A 179 8.23 8.11 -13.11
C LEU A 179 8.38 9.54 -13.60
N GLY A 180 7.45 10.44 -13.27
CA GLY A 180 7.51 11.86 -13.57
C GLY A 180 8.56 12.64 -12.76
N ASP A 181 9.12 12.08 -11.69
CA ASP A 181 10.24 12.67 -10.94
C ASP A 181 11.54 12.42 -11.72
N PRO A 182 12.23 13.45 -12.24
CA PRO A 182 13.44 13.27 -13.06
C PRO A 182 14.58 12.58 -12.27
N ASP A 183 14.57 12.67 -10.94
CA ASP A 183 15.58 12.10 -10.07
C ASP A 183 15.18 10.72 -9.49
N ASN A 184 14.18 10.06 -10.07
CA ASN A 184 13.65 8.81 -9.49
C ASN A 184 14.65 7.65 -9.52
N GLY A 185 15.49 7.59 -10.54
CA GLY A 185 16.53 6.57 -10.69
C GLY A 185 16.00 5.11 -10.71
N ILE A 186 14.74 4.90 -11.06
CA ILE A 186 14.09 3.59 -11.10
C ILE A 186 14.24 3.02 -12.50
N ASP A 187 14.84 1.83 -12.62
CA ASP A 187 15.04 1.16 -13.90
C ASP A 187 13.86 0.22 -14.21
N ALA A 188 13.32 -0.50 -13.23
CA ALA A 188 12.26 -1.49 -13.42
C ALA A 188 11.29 -1.53 -12.25
N PHE A 189 10.08 -2.05 -12.47
CA PHE A 189 9.07 -2.22 -11.43
C PHE A 189 8.68 -3.67 -11.19
N LEU A 190 8.74 -4.09 -9.92
CA LEU A 190 8.08 -5.28 -9.43
C LEU A 190 6.64 -4.90 -9.05
N LEU A 191 5.69 -5.22 -9.93
CA LEU A 191 4.30 -4.85 -9.79
C LEU A 191 3.57 -5.74 -8.76
N PRO A 192 2.61 -5.15 -8.03
CA PRO A 192 1.96 -5.83 -6.90
C PRO A 192 0.98 -6.91 -7.39
N GLY A 193 1.31 -8.18 -7.13
CA GLY A 193 0.45 -9.31 -7.49
C GLY A 193 -0.98 -9.17 -6.97
N HIS A 194 -1.16 -8.76 -5.70
CA HIS A 194 -2.48 -8.58 -5.11
C HIS A 194 -3.32 -7.51 -5.83
N VAL A 195 -2.75 -6.34 -6.14
CA VAL A 195 -3.45 -5.27 -6.88
C VAL A 195 -3.79 -5.75 -8.28
N SER A 196 -2.88 -6.47 -8.93
CA SER A 196 -3.08 -6.99 -10.28
C SER A 196 -4.16 -8.07 -10.35
N THR A 197 -4.49 -8.77 -9.25
CA THR A 197 -5.67 -9.66 -9.21
C THR A 197 -6.98 -8.89 -9.45
N VAL A 198 -7.04 -7.62 -9.06
CA VAL A 198 -8.21 -6.75 -9.25
C VAL A 198 -8.15 -6.04 -10.59
N LEU A 199 -7.01 -5.40 -10.89
CA LEU A 199 -6.87 -4.51 -12.03
C LEU A 199 -6.51 -5.21 -13.35
N GLY A 200 -5.80 -6.34 -13.30
CA GLY A 200 -5.11 -6.92 -14.47
C GLY A 200 -3.84 -6.15 -14.83
N LEU A 201 -3.41 -6.27 -16.07
CA LEU A 201 -2.16 -5.69 -16.57
C LEU A 201 -2.35 -4.32 -17.22
N SER A 202 -3.52 -4.09 -17.83
CA SER A 202 -3.78 -2.92 -18.68
C SER A 202 -3.45 -1.59 -18.03
N PRO A 203 -3.79 -1.32 -16.75
CA PRO A 203 -3.50 -0.04 -16.09
C PRO A 203 -2.01 0.26 -15.88
N PHE A 204 -1.13 -0.73 -16.08
CA PHE A 204 0.31 -0.59 -15.90
C PHE A 204 1.07 -0.45 -17.22
N ARG A 205 0.42 -0.59 -18.39
CA ARG A 205 1.07 -0.59 -19.71
C ARG A 205 1.91 0.64 -19.98
N PHE A 206 1.48 1.81 -19.50
CA PHE A 206 2.21 3.06 -19.68
C PHE A 206 3.65 3.00 -19.17
N VAL A 207 3.95 2.16 -18.15
CA VAL A 207 5.31 2.00 -17.61
C VAL A 207 6.25 1.50 -18.70
N ALA A 208 5.80 0.55 -19.50
CA ALA A 208 6.59 0.00 -20.61
C ALA A 208 6.45 0.81 -21.89
N GLU A 209 5.22 1.22 -22.25
CA GLU A 209 4.90 1.89 -23.51
C GLU A 209 5.47 3.31 -23.57
N ASP A 210 5.28 4.11 -22.51
CA ASP A 210 5.66 5.52 -22.48
C ASP A 210 7.06 5.71 -21.87
N TRP A 211 7.36 5.01 -20.78
CA TRP A 211 8.60 5.21 -20.02
C TRP A 211 9.71 4.23 -20.35
N LYS A 212 9.45 3.23 -21.18
CA LYS A 212 10.44 2.22 -21.59
C LYS A 212 11.13 1.57 -20.38
N ARG A 213 10.31 1.11 -19.40
CA ARG A 213 10.76 0.40 -18.22
C ARG A 213 10.10 -0.97 -18.14
N PRO A 214 10.83 -2.05 -17.85
CA PRO A 214 10.26 -3.35 -17.53
C PRO A 214 9.30 -3.22 -16.34
N ALA A 215 8.14 -3.89 -16.41
CA ALA A 215 7.19 -3.93 -15.32
C ALA A 215 6.60 -5.35 -15.23
N ILE A 216 6.95 -6.07 -14.16
CA ILE A 216 6.62 -7.48 -14.02
C ILE A 216 5.71 -7.68 -12.82
N VAL A 217 4.51 -8.22 -13.07
CA VAL A 217 3.60 -8.67 -12.00
C VAL A 217 4.14 -9.98 -11.43
N ALA A 218 4.42 -10.00 -10.13
CA ALA A 218 4.98 -11.18 -9.48
C ALA A 218 4.13 -11.67 -8.29
N GLY A 219 4.30 -12.96 -7.97
CA GLY A 219 3.91 -13.52 -6.68
C GLY A 219 4.90 -13.12 -5.58
N PHE A 220 4.76 -13.76 -4.42
CA PHE A 220 5.43 -13.32 -3.19
C PHE A 220 6.48 -14.31 -2.69
N GLU A 221 6.59 -15.45 -3.32
CA GLU A 221 7.59 -16.45 -2.96
C GLU A 221 8.97 -16.08 -3.53
N PRO A 222 10.07 -16.52 -2.92
CA PRO A 222 11.42 -16.19 -3.40
C PRO A 222 11.63 -16.47 -4.89
N ALA A 223 11.17 -17.62 -5.38
CA ALA A 223 11.29 -17.98 -6.80
C ALA A 223 10.45 -17.09 -7.72
N ASP A 224 9.26 -16.63 -7.28
CA ASP A 224 8.42 -15.68 -8.05
C ASP A 224 9.18 -14.36 -8.28
N ILE A 225 9.79 -13.85 -7.20
CA ILE A 225 10.51 -12.58 -7.23
C ILE A 225 11.76 -12.70 -8.10
N LEU A 226 12.52 -13.79 -7.96
CA LEU A 226 13.71 -14.03 -8.77
C LEU A 226 13.39 -14.22 -10.26
N ASP A 227 12.31 -14.94 -10.60
CA ASP A 227 11.86 -15.07 -11.99
C ASP A 227 11.46 -13.70 -12.59
N ALA A 228 10.79 -12.86 -11.80
CA ALA A 228 10.45 -11.51 -12.22
C ALA A 228 11.72 -10.67 -12.50
N LEU A 229 12.73 -10.75 -11.65
CA LEU A 229 14.01 -10.06 -11.87
C LEU A 229 14.74 -10.57 -13.12
N CYS A 230 14.72 -11.88 -13.37
CA CYS A 230 15.25 -12.46 -14.62
C CYS A 230 14.52 -11.91 -15.86
N ARG A 231 13.20 -11.76 -15.80
CA ARG A 231 12.41 -11.16 -16.90
C ARG A 231 12.75 -9.70 -17.11
N MET A 232 12.95 -8.91 -16.04
CA MET A 232 13.39 -7.52 -16.12
C MET A 232 14.75 -7.41 -16.81
N ALA A 233 15.74 -8.19 -16.35
CA ALA A 233 17.09 -8.22 -16.93
C ALA A 233 17.07 -8.65 -18.41
N ARG A 234 16.27 -9.67 -18.75
CA ARG A 234 16.05 -10.09 -20.12
C ARG A 234 15.49 -8.97 -21.00
N GLN A 235 14.45 -8.27 -20.56
CA GLN A 235 13.86 -7.15 -21.32
C GLN A 235 14.87 -6.03 -21.58
N TYR A 236 15.75 -5.74 -20.62
CA TYR A 236 16.84 -4.78 -20.83
C TYR A 236 17.82 -5.26 -21.89
N ARG A 237 18.25 -6.52 -21.82
CA ARG A 237 19.17 -7.11 -22.78
C ARG A 237 18.61 -7.16 -24.20
N GLU A 238 17.31 -7.44 -24.34
CA GLU A 238 16.59 -7.50 -25.61
C GLU A 238 16.19 -6.11 -26.14
N GLY A 239 16.14 -5.08 -25.28
CA GLY A 239 15.66 -3.76 -25.62
C GLY A 239 14.15 -3.68 -25.86
N GLU A 240 13.40 -4.69 -25.42
CA GLU A 240 11.94 -4.81 -25.60
C GLU A 240 11.24 -4.71 -24.26
N PHE A 241 10.53 -3.59 -24.03
CA PHE A 241 9.86 -3.33 -22.77
C PHE A 241 8.38 -3.63 -22.84
N LYS A 242 7.89 -4.41 -21.88
CA LYS A 242 6.47 -4.75 -21.74
C LYS A 242 6.07 -5.02 -20.28
N VAL A 243 4.77 -4.99 -20.02
CA VAL A 243 4.21 -5.51 -18.77
C VAL A 243 4.03 -7.01 -18.93
N GLU A 244 4.66 -7.80 -18.06
CA GLU A 244 4.53 -9.27 -18.06
C GLU A 244 3.85 -9.77 -16.79
N ASN A 245 3.03 -10.81 -16.96
CA ASN A 245 2.45 -11.56 -15.84
C ASN A 245 3.35 -12.77 -15.51
N ALA A 246 4.11 -12.65 -14.43
CA ALA A 246 4.85 -13.77 -13.84
C ALA A 246 4.09 -14.47 -12.70
N TYR A 247 2.80 -14.12 -12.49
CA TYR A 247 1.95 -14.67 -11.45
C TYR A 247 0.61 -15.24 -11.99
N PRO A 248 0.63 -16.05 -13.06
CA PRO A 248 -0.60 -16.47 -13.76
C PRO A 248 -1.50 -17.38 -12.91
N ARG A 249 -0.98 -18.01 -11.83
CA ARG A 249 -1.78 -18.82 -10.92
C ARG A 249 -2.78 -18.01 -10.08
N ALA A 250 -2.62 -16.69 -9.98
CA ALA A 250 -3.49 -15.81 -9.20
C ALA A 250 -3.97 -14.59 -9.99
N VAL A 251 -3.22 -14.15 -10.97
CA VAL A 251 -3.51 -12.94 -11.75
C VAL A 251 -3.98 -13.31 -13.15
N ASN A 252 -5.19 -12.87 -13.48
CA ASN A 252 -5.69 -12.84 -14.84
C ASN A 252 -5.28 -11.50 -15.48
N ASP A 253 -4.85 -11.52 -16.74
CA ASP A 253 -4.39 -10.31 -17.45
C ASP A 253 -5.47 -9.23 -17.53
N ASP A 254 -6.74 -9.62 -17.56
CA ASP A 254 -7.90 -8.72 -17.55
C ASP A 254 -8.37 -8.32 -16.14
N GLY A 255 -7.76 -8.88 -15.08
CA GLY A 255 -8.14 -8.66 -13.70
C GLY A 255 -9.50 -9.27 -13.31
N ASN A 256 -10.12 -8.72 -12.25
CA ASN A 256 -11.41 -9.18 -11.75
C ASN A 256 -12.54 -8.21 -12.14
N PRO A 257 -13.37 -8.55 -13.15
CA PRO A 257 -14.43 -7.66 -13.63
C PRO A 257 -15.50 -7.37 -12.56
N LYS A 258 -15.81 -8.33 -11.69
CA LYS A 258 -16.80 -8.15 -10.60
C LYS A 258 -16.28 -7.14 -9.57
N ALA A 259 -15.03 -7.25 -9.15
CA ALA A 259 -14.42 -6.31 -8.22
C ALA A 259 -14.36 -4.89 -8.81
N ARG A 260 -13.98 -4.76 -10.08
CA ARG A 260 -13.97 -3.45 -10.78
C ARG A 260 -15.37 -2.86 -10.93
N ALA A 261 -16.38 -3.68 -11.24
CA ALA A 261 -17.77 -3.21 -11.36
C ALA A 261 -18.29 -2.65 -10.02
N ILE A 262 -18.06 -3.36 -8.90
CA ILE A 262 -18.46 -2.87 -7.56
C ILE A 262 -17.71 -1.58 -7.21
N LEU A 263 -16.41 -1.50 -7.51
CA LEU A 263 -15.63 -0.28 -7.30
C LEU A 263 -16.20 0.91 -8.06
N SER A 264 -16.46 0.76 -9.37
CA SER A 264 -16.98 1.85 -10.20
C SER A 264 -18.42 2.23 -9.86
N GLN A 265 -19.19 1.33 -9.24
CA GLN A 265 -20.53 1.63 -8.75
C GLN A 265 -20.48 2.54 -7.52
N VAL A 266 -19.62 2.24 -6.54
CA VAL A 266 -19.62 2.89 -5.23
C VAL A 266 -18.66 4.06 -5.16
N PHE A 267 -17.53 3.97 -5.87
CA PHE A 267 -16.48 4.97 -5.83
C PHE A 267 -16.30 5.67 -7.18
N ARG A 268 -15.80 6.88 -7.12
CA ARG A 268 -15.22 7.62 -8.25
C ARG A 268 -13.77 7.93 -7.93
N THR A 269 -12.94 8.08 -8.95
CA THR A 269 -11.57 8.55 -8.78
C THR A 269 -11.56 10.01 -8.31
N ALA A 270 -10.62 10.33 -7.44
CA ALA A 270 -10.40 11.67 -6.91
C ALA A 270 -8.91 11.91 -6.67
N ASP A 271 -8.54 13.17 -6.55
CA ASP A 271 -7.18 13.51 -6.12
C ASP A 271 -6.95 13.03 -4.70
N ALA A 272 -5.77 12.52 -4.41
CA ALA A 272 -5.42 12.06 -3.07
C ALA A 272 -4.07 12.60 -2.60
N LEU A 273 -4.01 12.81 -1.29
CA LEU A 273 -2.77 13.14 -0.59
C LEU A 273 -1.98 11.86 -0.34
N TRP A 274 -0.73 11.83 -0.78
CA TRP A 274 0.20 10.74 -0.51
C TRP A 274 1.34 11.24 0.38
N ARG A 275 1.63 10.50 1.43
CA ARG A 275 2.79 10.80 2.28
C ARG A 275 4.07 10.78 1.44
N GLY A 276 4.81 11.90 1.48
CA GLY A 276 6.06 12.05 0.75
C GLY A 276 5.95 12.37 -0.74
N LEU A 277 4.79 12.14 -1.36
CA LEU A 277 4.56 12.40 -2.79
C LEU A 277 3.63 13.62 -3.03
N GLY A 278 2.96 14.11 -1.98
CA GLY A 278 2.03 15.23 -2.10
C GLY A 278 0.68 14.84 -2.70
N VAL A 279 0.02 15.78 -3.37
CA VAL A 279 -1.24 15.54 -4.07
C VAL A 279 -0.95 14.88 -5.42
N ILE A 280 -1.53 13.70 -5.65
CA ILE A 280 -1.47 13.03 -6.95
C ILE A 280 -2.87 13.04 -7.56
N PRO A 281 -3.07 13.63 -8.74
CA PRO A 281 -4.36 13.68 -9.40
C PRO A 281 -4.91 12.28 -9.71
N GLY A 282 -6.21 12.09 -9.49
CA GLY A 282 -6.90 10.84 -9.81
C GLY A 282 -6.39 9.60 -9.08
N SER A 283 -5.68 9.74 -7.96
CA SER A 283 -4.98 8.66 -7.27
C SER A 283 -5.67 8.15 -6.01
N GLY A 284 -6.89 8.55 -5.77
CA GLY A 284 -7.69 8.11 -4.63
C GLY A 284 -9.11 7.75 -5.02
N LEU A 285 -9.88 7.27 -4.05
CA LEU A 285 -11.27 6.91 -4.20
C LEU A 285 -12.15 7.74 -3.26
N ALA A 286 -13.06 8.52 -3.83
CA ALA A 286 -14.15 9.18 -3.12
C ALA A 286 -15.46 8.47 -3.42
N LEU A 287 -16.40 8.50 -2.48
CA LEU A 287 -17.73 7.92 -2.72
C LEU A 287 -18.43 8.64 -3.89
N ALA A 288 -19.10 7.88 -4.74
CA ALA A 288 -19.95 8.41 -5.80
C ALA A 288 -21.14 9.17 -5.20
N LEU A 289 -21.72 10.10 -5.93
CA LEU A 289 -22.81 10.96 -5.44
C LEU A 289 -23.98 10.17 -4.84
N ALA A 290 -24.34 9.03 -5.43
CA ALA A 290 -25.40 8.16 -4.93
C ALA A 290 -25.13 7.63 -3.51
N TYR A 291 -23.86 7.52 -3.12
CA TYR A 291 -23.44 6.98 -1.81
C TYR A 291 -22.83 8.03 -0.89
N GLN A 292 -22.89 9.32 -1.26
CA GLN A 292 -22.25 10.41 -0.50
C GLN A 292 -22.77 10.54 0.94
N ARG A 293 -23.98 10.06 1.24
CA ARG A 293 -24.53 10.00 2.61
C ARG A 293 -23.67 9.15 3.56
N PHE A 294 -22.85 8.22 3.02
CA PHE A 294 -21.92 7.40 3.79
C PHE A 294 -20.54 8.06 3.94
N ASP A 295 -20.29 9.24 3.37
CA ASP A 295 -19.02 9.96 3.55
C ASP A 295 -18.92 10.52 4.97
N ALA A 296 -17.93 10.06 5.73
CA ALA A 296 -17.79 10.41 7.13
C ALA A 296 -17.49 11.88 7.36
N LEU A 297 -16.63 12.49 6.51
CA LEU A 297 -16.26 13.90 6.66
C LEU A 297 -17.45 14.80 6.31
N ALA A 298 -18.12 14.55 5.19
CA ALA A 298 -19.29 15.30 4.79
C ALA A 298 -20.42 15.18 5.81
N ARG A 299 -20.67 13.96 6.30
CA ARG A 299 -21.72 13.68 7.29
C ARG A 299 -21.51 14.41 8.63
N LEU A 300 -20.26 14.48 9.10
CA LEU A 300 -19.91 15.08 10.38
C LEU A 300 -19.48 16.55 10.26
N GLY A 301 -19.57 17.14 9.05
CA GLY A 301 -19.18 18.54 8.81
C GLY A 301 -17.68 18.80 9.04
N LEU A 302 -16.84 17.79 8.84
CA LEU A 302 -15.41 17.87 9.05
C LEU A 302 -14.65 18.04 7.72
N SER A 303 -13.48 18.64 7.82
CA SER A 303 -12.51 18.75 6.72
C SER A 303 -11.15 18.23 7.16
N LEU A 304 -10.30 17.91 6.19
CA LEU A 304 -8.92 17.52 6.49
C LEU A 304 -8.18 18.69 7.16
N PRO A 305 -7.64 18.47 8.37
CA PRO A 305 -6.91 19.53 9.08
C PRO A 305 -5.58 19.84 8.38
N GLU A 306 -5.10 21.06 8.55
CA GLU A 306 -3.72 21.38 8.21
C GLU A 306 -2.76 20.76 9.24
N THR A 307 -1.65 20.19 8.77
CA THR A 307 -0.66 19.56 9.64
C THR A 307 0.74 19.91 9.21
N LYS A 308 1.66 19.89 10.16
CA LYS A 308 3.09 19.96 9.88
C LYS A 308 3.65 18.54 9.69
N PRO A 309 4.63 18.34 8.81
CA PRO A 309 5.31 17.05 8.68
C PRO A 309 5.89 16.57 10.01
N LEU A 310 5.91 15.26 10.22
CA LEU A 310 6.53 14.66 11.41
C LEU A 310 8.02 15.04 11.48
N PRO A 311 8.49 15.66 12.58
CA PRO A 311 9.85 16.17 12.68
C PRO A 311 10.90 15.05 12.50
N GLY A 312 11.83 15.26 11.57
CA GLY A 312 12.96 14.35 11.32
C GLY A 312 12.63 13.05 10.61
N CYS A 313 11.35 12.71 10.43
CA CYS A 313 10.97 11.51 9.69
C CYS A 313 11.27 11.66 8.19
N ARG A 314 11.98 10.68 7.61
CA ARG A 314 12.35 10.63 6.18
C ARG A 314 11.56 9.59 5.39
N CYS A 315 10.43 9.12 5.91
CA CYS A 315 9.70 8.04 5.20
C CYS A 315 9.23 8.47 3.80
N GLY A 316 9.00 9.75 3.53
CA GLY A 316 8.72 10.24 2.19
C GLY A 316 9.87 9.99 1.19
N GLU A 317 11.12 10.15 1.61
CA GLU A 317 12.30 9.85 0.77
C GLU A 317 12.47 8.34 0.56
N VAL A 318 12.19 7.55 1.60
CA VAL A 318 12.19 6.09 1.51
C VAL A 318 11.15 5.59 0.50
N LEU A 319 9.92 6.09 0.58
CA LEU A 319 8.82 5.71 -0.32
C LEU A 319 9.05 6.13 -1.78
N LYS A 320 9.92 7.09 -2.02
CA LYS A 320 10.37 7.49 -3.37
C LYS A 320 11.60 6.70 -3.85
N GLY A 321 12.13 5.78 -3.04
CA GLY A 321 13.35 5.05 -3.36
C GLY A 321 14.63 5.89 -3.34
N LYS A 322 14.59 7.13 -2.80
CA LYS A 322 15.74 8.06 -2.78
C LYS A 322 16.72 7.78 -1.64
N MET A 323 16.29 7.03 -0.62
CA MET A 323 17.16 6.56 0.46
C MET A 323 16.65 5.26 1.08
N PRO A 324 17.50 4.36 1.52
CA PRO A 324 17.08 3.18 2.29
C PRO A 324 16.72 3.59 3.73
N PRO A 325 15.84 2.82 4.41
CA PRO A 325 15.41 3.12 5.78
C PRO A 325 16.52 3.30 6.82
N ASN A 326 17.58 2.52 6.74
CA ASN A 326 18.71 2.55 7.69
C ASN A 326 19.57 3.83 7.59
N GLU A 327 19.44 4.61 6.52
CA GLU A 327 20.08 5.94 6.40
C GLU A 327 19.23 7.05 7.06
N CYS A 328 17.99 6.78 7.45
CA CYS A 328 17.19 7.76 8.16
C CYS A 328 17.79 8.04 9.55
N PRO A 329 18.05 9.31 9.92
CA PRO A 329 18.69 9.64 11.20
C PRO A 329 17.97 9.12 12.45
N LEU A 330 16.67 8.92 12.36
CA LEU A 330 15.83 8.40 13.45
C LEU A 330 15.81 6.88 13.54
N PHE A 331 16.17 6.18 12.45
CA PHE A 331 16.01 4.74 12.34
C PHE A 331 16.81 3.98 13.39
N GLY A 332 16.16 3.04 14.10
CA GLY A 332 16.78 2.20 15.11
C GLY A 332 17.23 2.93 16.39
N LYS A 333 17.08 4.25 16.44
CA LYS A 333 17.43 5.10 17.59
C LYS A 333 16.16 5.61 18.27
N VAL A 334 15.59 6.69 17.75
CA VAL A 334 14.35 7.29 18.25
C VAL A 334 13.13 6.56 17.64
N CYS A 335 13.20 6.20 16.36
CA CYS A 335 12.14 5.53 15.63
C CYS A 335 12.37 4.01 15.64
N THR A 336 11.58 3.29 16.43
CA THR A 336 11.61 1.83 16.58
C THR A 336 10.17 1.28 16.51
N PRO A 337 9.96 -0.03 16.35
CA PRO A 337 8.60 -0.62 16.39
C PRO A 337 7.89 -0.40 17.73
N ALA A 338 8.63 -0.25 18.82
CA ALA A 338 8.06 0.07 20.14
C ALA A 338 7.69 1.55 20.26
N ASN A 339 8.46 2.43 19.62
CA ASN A 339 8.25 3.88 19.63
C ASN A 339 8.32 4.45 18.20
N PRO A 340 7.32 4.20 17.36
CA PRO A 340 7.33 4.62 15.97
C PRO A 340 7.14 6.14 15.85
N VAL A 341 8.02 6.82 15.09
CA VAL A 341 7.85 8.22 14.72
C VAL A 341 7.04 8.34 13.42
N GLY A 342 7.19 7.41 12.51
CA GLY A 342 6.46 7.39 11.25
C GLY A 342 5.70 6.08 11.01
N PRO A 343 4.67 6.08 10.14
CA PRO A 343 3.82 4.92 9.90
C PRO A 343 4.55 3.73 9.28
N CYS A 344 5.64 3.96 8.54
CA CYS A 344 6.44 2.87 7.95
C CYS A 344 7.11 1.98 9.01
N MET A 345 7.25 2.45 10.27
CA MET A 345 7.75 1.65 11.39
C MET A 345 6.61 0.93 12.13
N VAL A 346 5.36 1.34 11.93
CA VAL A 346 4.16 0.74 12.56
C VAL A 346 3.69 -0.49 11.79
N SER A 347 3.47 -0.31 10.49
CA SER A 347 2.92 -1.37 9.64
C SER A 347 3.90 -2.52 9.49
N THR A 348 3.38 -3.74 9.57
CA THR A 348 4.15 -4.96 9.31
C THR A 348 4.65 -5.04 7.87
N GLU A 349 4.01 -4.33 6.95
CA GLU A 349 4.39 -4.19 5.54
C GLU A 349 5.22 -2.92 5.26
N GLY A 350 5.53 -2.14 6.29
CA GLY A 350 6.29 -0.91 6.13
C GLY A 350 7.78 -1.18 5.89
N SER A 351 8.37 -0.43 4.97
CA SER A 351 9.80 -0.55 4.63
C SER A 351 10.71 -0.42 5.84
N CYS A 352 10.47 0.57 6.71
CA CYS A 352 11.27 0.74 7.95
C CYS A 352 11.10 -0.45 8.90
N SER A 353 9.88 -0.97 9.06
CA SER A 353 9.62 -2.14 9.90
C SER A 353 10.31 -3.40 9.36
N ALA A 354 10.27 -3.63 8.04
CA ALA A 354 10.93 -4.76 7.40
C ALA A 354 12.47 -4.67 7.56
N TYR A 355 13.04 -3.49 7.30
CA TYR A 355 14.48 -3.25 7.54
C TYR A 355 14.86 -3.48 9.00
N PHE A 356 14.08 -2.97 9.95
CA PHE A 356 14.37 -3.13 11.37
C PHE A 356 14.30 -4.59 11.82
N LYS A 357 13.35 -5.36 11.30
CA LYS A 357 13.09 -6.73 11.73
C LYS A 357 14.02 -7.75 11.08
N TYR A 358 14.36 -7.55 9.80
CA TYR A 358 15.04 -8.53 8.97
C TYR A 358 16.37 -8.03 8.38
N GLY A 359 16.67 -6.74 8.48
CA GLY A 359 17.94 -6.18 8.01
C GLY A 359 19.09 -6.67 8.88
N LEU A 360 20.17 -7.07 8.23
CA LEU A 360 21.47 -7.26 8.90
C LEU A 360 22.17 -5.89 8.91
N TYR A 361 22.43 -5.34 10.08
CA TYR A 361 23.17 -4.07 10.28
C TYR A 361 24.58 -4.34 10.76
#